data_c524ecab4982a94cae8e47dd905b1af4
#
_entry.id   c524ecab4982a94cae8e47dd905b1af4
#
_cell.length_a   1.000
_cell.length_b   1.000
_cell.length_c   1.000
_cell.angle_alpha   90.00
_cell.angle_beta   90.00
_cell.angle_gamma   90.00
#
_symmetry.space_group_name_H-M   'P 1'
#
loop_
_entity.id
_entity.type
_entity.pdbx_description
1 polymer ?
#
loop_
_entity_poly.entity_id
_entity_poly.type
_entity_poly.pdbx_seq_one_letter_code
_entity_poly.pdbx_strand_id
1 'polypeptide(L)'
;MQNPSESQHSADSASQSTHFGFQSVPETEKARKVAEVFHSVAQRYDIMNDFMSAGLHRVWKAFTIGRAAVRPGMKVLDIAGGTGDLAKAFAKRAGPTGEVWLTDINDSMLRVGRDRLADAGQLVPTAVCDAERLPFPSGYFDRVSVAFGLRNMTHKVVSYTH
;
A
#
# COMPACT_ATOMS: atom_id res chain seq x y z
N MET A 1 63.87 -13.59 15.26
CA MET A 1 63.37 -13.95 16.57
C MET A 1 62.25 -13.01 16.92
N GLN A 2 61.17 -13.55 17.34
CA GLN A 2 59.97 -12.88 17.87
C GLN A 2 59.09 -12.07 16.91
N ASN A 3 58.04 -12.72 16.62
CA ASN A 3 56.77 -12.22 16.10
C ASN A 3 56.10 -11.31 17.13
N PRO A 4 55.43 -10.29 16.74
CA PRO A 4 54.15 -10.11 17.34
C PRO A 4 53.04 -9.43 16.56
N SER A 5 51.95 -9.62 17.14
CA SER A 5 50.76 -8.79 17.26
C SER A 5 49.80 -8.81 16.12
N GLU A 6 48.88 -9.70 16.32
CA GLU A 6 47.50 -9.60 15.92
C GLU A 6 46.90 -8.27 16.37
N SER A 7 46.51 -7.45 15.41
CA SER A 7 45.63 -6.34 15.64
C SER A 7 44.19 -6.78 15.44
N GLN A 8 43.49 -6.90 16.55
CA GLN A 8 42.06 -7.11 16.63
C GLN A 8 41.32 -5.96 15.91
N HIS A 9 40.68 -6.27 14.81
CA HIS A 9 39.69 -5.42 14.20
C HIS A 9 38.34 -5.65 14.92
N SER A 10 38.13 -4.90 15.99
CA SER A 10 36.79 -4.72 16.57
C SER A 10 35.95 -3.94 15.59
N ALA A 11 35.09 -4.62 14.86
CA ALA A 11 34.03 -4.00 14.08
C ALA A 11 33.02 -3.39 15.05
N ASP A 12 33.16 -2.12 15.28
CA ASP A 12 32.20 -1.28 15.99
C ASP A 12 30.96 -1.08 15.10
N SER A 13 29.99 -1.99 15.22
CA SER A 13 28.68 -1.79 14.62
C SER A 13 27.92 -0.77 15.44
N ALA A 14 28.22 0.50 15.22
CA ALA A 14 27.43 1.60 15.75
C ALA A 14 26.00 1.45 15.22
N SER A 15 25.09 0.98 16.06
CA SER A 15 23.64 0.98 15.77
C SER A 15 23.20 2.42 15.55
N GLN A 16 22.90 2.77 14.32
CA GLN A 16 22.39 4.09 13.97
C GLN A 16 21.05 4.30 14.68
N SER A 17 20.98 5.30 15.55
CA SER A 17 19.74 5.73 16.19
C SER A 17 19.03 6.77 15.34
N THR A 18 17.72 6.69 15.30
CA THR A 18 16.88 7.64 14.56
C THR A 18 15.73 8.13 15.43
N HIS A 19 15.13 9.25 15.06
CA HIS A 19 14.03 9.86 15.83
C HIS A 19 12.67 9.26 15.45
N PHE A 20 11.87 8.94 16.47
CA PHE A 20 10.46 8.60 16.36
C PHE A 20 9.67 9.50 17.33
N GLY A 21 9.04 10.55 16.80
CA GLY A 21 8.44 11.59 17.61
C GLY A 21 9.49 12.28 18.49
N PHE A 22 9.30 12.26 19.80
CA PHE A 22 10.22 12.82 20.79
C PHE A 22 11.24 11.82 21.38
N GLN A 23 11.26 10.58 20.86
CA GLN A 23 12.14 9.52 21.35
C GLN A 23 13.19 9.15 20.30
N SER A 24 14.43 8.93 20.76
CA SER A 24 15.49 8.33 19.95
C SER A 24 15.38 6.81 20.07
N VAL A 25 15.26 6.12 18.94
CA VAL A 25 15.13 4.65 18.88
C VAL A 25 16.09 4.07 17.84
N PRO A 26 16.57 2.83 18.03
CA PRO A 26 17.32 2.14 16.98
C PRO A 26 16.52 2.04 15.68
N GLU A 27 17.20 2.15 14.55
CA GLU A 27 16.56 2.18 13.22
C GLU A 27 15.68 0.96 12.96
N THR A 28 16.13 -0.21 13.41
CA THR A 28 15.38 -1.47 13.33
C THR A 28 14.08 -1.46 14.16
N GLU A 29 14.08 -0.75 15.28
CA GLU A 29 12.93 -0.65 16.16
C GLU A 29 11.93 0.40 15.66
N LYS A 30 12.42 1.43 14.95
CA LYS A 30 11.57 2.45 14.31
C LYS A 30 10.66 1.82 13.27
N ALA A 31 11.18 0.98 12.38
CA ALA A 31 10.39 0.30 11.36
C ALA A 31 9.27 -0.57 12.00
N ARG A 32 9.56 -1.28 13.09
CA ARG A 32 8.58 -2.07 13.83
C ARG A 32 7.51 -1.20 14.49
N LYS A 33 7.91 -0.14 15.20
CA LYS A 33 6.96 0.79 15.85
C LYS A 33 6.08 1.51 14.83
N VAL A 34 6.64 1.92 13.69
CA VAL A 34 5.87 2.50 12.58
C VAL A 34 4.86 1.49 12.04
N ALA A 35 5.27 0.23 11.81
CA ALA A 35 4.35 -0.81 11.36
C ALA A 35 3.22 -1.10 12.38
N GLU A 36 3.51 -1.13 13.67
CA GLU A 36 2.50 -1.30 14.74
C GLU A 36 1.49 -0.14 14.76
N VAL A 37 1.97 1.11 14.64
CA VAL A 37 1.10 2.30 14.56
C VAL A 37 0.22 2.21 13.31
N PHE A 38 0.78 1.90 12.15
CA PHE A 38 0.01 1.75 10.91
C PHE A 38 -0.98 0.59 10.99
N HIS A 39 -0.63 -0.53 11.62
CA HIS A 39 -1.56 -1.64 11.82
C HIS A 39 -2.75 -1.25 12.71
N SER A 40 -2.50 -0.53 13.82
CA SER A 40 -3.56 -0.04 14.70
C SER A 40 -4.44 1.03 14.05
N VAL A 41 -3.86 1.85 13.18
CA VAL A 41 -4.56 2.92 12.46
C VAL A 41 -5.33 2.35 11.26
N ALA A 42 -4.79 1.33 10.57
CA ALA A 42 -5.43 0.74 9.40
C ALA A 42 -6.83 0.19 9.70
N GLN A 43 -7.04 -0.39 10.89
CA GLN A 43 -8.35 -0.88 11.31
C GLN A 43 -9.37 0.24 11.58
N ARG A 44 -8.91 1.44 11.93
CA ARG A 44 -9.73 2.62 12.22
C ARG A 44 -9.68 3.69 11.12
N TYR A 45 -8.92 3.41 10.06
CA TYR A 45 -8.66 4.39 9.01
C TYR A 45 -9.95 4.88 8.32
N ASP A 46 -10.88 3.96 8.10
CA ASP A 46 -12.16 4.29 7.48
C ASP A 46 -13.02 5.20 8.38
N ILE A 47 -13.05 4.90 9.69
CA ILE A 47 -13.80 5.70 10.67
C ILE A 47 -13.18 7.10 10.79
N MET A 48 -11.85 7.18 10.78
CA MET A 48 -11.14 8.45 10.85
C MET A 48 -11.33 9.28 9.57
N ASN A 49 -11.33 8.64 8.41
CA ASN A 49 -11.64 9.30 7.14
C ASN A 49 -13.10 9.77 7.09
N ASP A 50 -14.04 8.98 7.59
CA ASP A 50 -15.45 9.37 7.74
C ASP A 50 -15.58 10.61 8.63
N PHE A 51 -14.91 10.61 9.77
CA PHE A 51 -14.97 11.71 10.73
C PHE A 51 -14.30 12.98 10.18
N MET A 52 -13.10 12.88 9.59
CA MET A 52 -12.36 14.04 9.08
C MET A 52 -12.94 14.63 7.80
N SER A 53 -13.65 13.86 7.01
CA SER A 53 -14.24 14.30 5.74
C SER A 53 -15.75 14.50 5.81
N ALA A 54 -16.38 14.36 6.99
CA ALA A 54 -17.83 14.42 7.18
C ALA A 54 -18.60 13.55 6.16
N GLY A 55 -18.06 12.36 5.85
CA GLY A 55 -18.65 11.43 4.88
C GLY A 55 -18.35 11.75 3.42
N LEU A 56 -17.67 12.85 3.12
CA LEU A 56 -17.37 13.27 1.74
C LEU A 56 -16.55 12.23 0.98
N HIS A 57 -15.67 11.48 1.67
CA HIS A 57 -14.88 10.43 1.05
C HIS A 57 -15.76 9.30 0.47
N ARG A 58 -16.96 9.02 1.04
CA ARG A 58 -17.90 8.03 0.49
C ARG A 58 -18.47 8.49 -0.84
N VAL A 59 -18.76 9.77 -0.94
CA VAL A 59 -19.23 10.38 -2.21
C VAL A 59 -18.14 10.29 -3.27
N TRP A 60 -16.89 10.61 -2.91
CA TRP A 60 -15.74 10.49 -3.81
C TRP A 60 -15.47 9.04 -4.23
N LYS A 61 -15.56 8.09 -3.31
CA LYS A 61 -15.45 6.66 -3.64
C LYS A 61 -16.55 6.26 -4.64
N ALA A 62 -17.80 6.61 -4.36
CA ALA A 62 -18.92 6.30 -5.27
C ALA A 62 -18.73 6.92 -6.65
N PHE A 63 -18.26 8.17 -6.70
CA PHE A 63 -17.94 8.86 -7.95
C PHE A 63 -16.82 8.14 -8.71
N THR A 64 -15.71 7.82 -8.04
CA THR A 64 -14.57 7.10 -8.63
C THR A 64 -15.01 5.75 -9.20
N ILE A 65 -15.77 4.98 -8.43
CA ILE A 65 -16.31 3.69 -8.85
C ILE A 65 -17.25 3.83 -10.07
N GLY A 66 -18.07 4.86 -10.09
CA GLY A 66 -18.93 5.17 -11.23
C GLY A 66 -18.13 5.55 -12.47
N ARG A 67 -17.13 6.41 -12.28
CA ARG A 67 -16.29 6.95 -13.36
C ARG A 67 -15.37 5.89 -13.97
N ALA A 68 -14.87 4.95 -13.16
CA ALA A 68 -14.04 3.84 -13.62
C ALA A 68 -14.78 2.94 -14.63
N ALA A 69 -16.12 2.93 -14.60
CA ALA A 69 -16.97 2.18 -15.53
C ALA A 69 -16.53 0.73 -15.73
N VAL A 70 -16.12 0.08 -14.64
CA VAL A 70 -15.69 -1.33 -14.66
C VAL A 70 -16.86 -2.21 -15.08
N ARG A 71 -16.60 -3.12 -16.00
CA ARG A 71 -17.56 -4.09 -16.58
C ARG A 71 -17.09 -5.51 -16.31
N PRO A 72 -18.00 -6.51 -16.38
CA PRO A 72 -17.61 -7.91 -16.27
C PRO A 72 -16.50 -8.29 -17.25
N GLY A 73 -15.54 -9.06 -16.76
CA GLY A 73 -14.38 -9.53 -17.53
C GLY A 73 -13.21 -8.57 -17.61
N MET A 74 -13.34 -7.32 -17.13
CA MET A 74 -12.23 -6.35 -17.16
C MET A 74 -11.13 -6.70 -16.15
N LYS A 75 -9.91 -6.32 -16.53
CA LYS A 75 -8.72 -6.32 -15.67
C LYS A 75 -8.52 -4.93 -15.08
N VAL A 76 -8.45 -4.85 -13.76
CA VAL A 76 -8.39 -3.57 -13.03
C VAL A 76 -7.22 -3.59 -12.05
N LEU A 77 -6.47 -2.49 -12.01
CA LEU A 77 -5.42 -2.25 -11.02
C LEU A 77 -5.83 -1.13 -10.07
N ASP A 78 -5.82 -1.39 -8.77
CA ASP A 78 -6.02 -0.40 -7.72
C ASP A 78 -4.67 -0.08 -7.05
N ILE A 79 -4.08 1.06 -7.42
CA ILE A 79 -2.78 1.53 -6.95
C ILE A 79 -2.96 2.33 -5.67
N ALA A 80 -2.07 2.08 -4.68
CA ALA A 80 -2.15 2.69 -3.36
C ALA A 80 -3.55 2.49 -2.73
N GLY A 81 -4.11 1.30 -2.95
CA GLY A 81 -5.49 0.98 -2.59
C GLY A 81 -5.69 0.69 -1.10
N GLY A 82 -4.60 0.61 -0.32
CA GLY A 82 -4.63 0.51 1.15
C GLY A 82 -5.45 -0.69 1.63
N THR A 83 -6.54 -0.41 2.33
CA THR A 83 -7.44 -1.43 2.90
C THR A 83 -8.43 -2.03 1.90
N GLY A 84 -8.32 -1.70 0.60
CA GLY A 84 -8.98 -2.41 -0.49
C GLY A 84 -10.44 -2.04 -0.75
N ASP A 85 -10.93 -0.90 -0.28
CA ASP A 85 -12.34 -0.51 -0.45
C ASP A 85 -12.75 -0.36 -1.93
N LEU A 86 -11.90 0.25 -2.76
CA LEU A 86 -12.15 0.37 -4.19
C LEU A 86 -11.98 -0.98 -4.89
N ALA A 87 -10.91 -1.72 -4.56
CA ALA A 87 -10.66 -3.05 -5.10
C ALA A 87 -11.86 -3.97 -4.86
N LYS A 88 -12.48 -3.93 -3.67
CA LYS A 88 -13.71 -4.66 -3.34
C LYS A 88 -14.86 -4.32 -4.29
N ALA A 89 -15.07 -3.03 -4.54
CA ALA A 89 -16.14 -2.58 -5.42
C ALA A 89 -15.87 -2.93 -6.89
N PHE A 90 -14.60 -2.86 -7.31
CA PHE A 90 -14.19 -3.26 -8.65
C PHE A 90 -14.32 -4.77 -8.87
N ALA A 91 -13.90 -5.59 -7.90
CA ALA A 91 -14.03 -7.04 -7.98
C ALA A 91 -15.50 -7.47 -8.13
N LYS A 92 -16.41 -6.84 -7.37
CA LYS A 92 -17.85 -7.09 -7.52
C LYS A 92 -18.35 -6.77 -8.94
N ARG A 93 -17.83 -5.72 -9.59
CA ARG A 93 -18.26 -5.30 -10.93
C ARG A 93 -17.58 -6.08 -12.05
N ALA A 94 -16.30 -6.39 -11.89
CA ALA A 94 -15.55 -7.21 -12.83
C ALA A 94 -16.09 -8.66 -12.89
N GLY A 95 -16.66 -9.12 -11.77
CA GLY A 95 -17.26 -10.44 -11.69
C GLY A 95 -16.23 -11.58 -11.78
N PRO A 96 -16.70 -12.83 -11.87
CA PRO A 96 -15.83 -14.01 -11.80
C PRO A 96 -14.92 -14.20 -13.01
N THR A 97 -15.18 -13.51 -14.12
CA THR A 97 -14.34 -13.53 -15.32
C THR A 97 -13.38 -12.35 -15.41
N GLY A 98 -13.49 -11.39 -14.50
CA GLY A 98 -12.58 -10.25 -14.39
C GLY A 98 -11.41 -10.53 -13.46
N GLU A 99 -10.45 -9.64 -13.50
CA GLU A 99 -9.26 -9.69 -12.67
C GLU A 99 -9.05 -8.33 -12.00
N VAL A 100 -8.90 -8.29 -10.68
CA VAL A 100 -8.61 -7.07 -9.94
C VAL A 100 -7.35 -7.28 -9.11
N TRP A 101 -6.43 -6.36 -9.19
CA TRP A 101 -5.22 -6.33 -8.35
C TRP A 101 -5.29 -5.17 -7.37
N LEU A 102 -4.96 -5.45 -6.13
CA LEU A 102 -4.76 -4.46 -5.08
C LEU A 102 -3.28 -4.29 -4.81
N THR A 103 -2.76 -3.07 -4.97
CA THR A 103 -1.35 -2.77 -4.71
C THR A 103 -1.20 -1.61 -3.76
N ASP A 104 -0.17 -1.68 -2.93
CA ASP A 104 0.22 -0.58 -2.03
C ASP A 104 1.71 -0.73 -1.71
N ILE A 105 2.37 0.37 -1.34
CA ILE A 105 3.73 0.36 -0.83
C ILE A 105 3.78 -0.08 0.65
N ASN A 106 2.66 0.05 1.36
CA ASN A 106 2.54 -0.29 2.77
C ASN A 106 1.98 -1.70 2.95
N ASP A 107 2.85 -2.65 3.28
CA ASP A 107 2.50 -4.06 3.51
C ASP A 107 1.43 -4.25 4.60
N SER A 108 1.47 -3.46 5.68
CA SER A 108 0.48 -3.58 6.77
C SER A 108 -0.93 -3.21 6.31
N MET A 109 -1.07 -2.15 5.51
CA MET A 109 -2.35 -1.75 4.92
C MET A 109 -2.85 -2.81 3.95
N LEU A 110 -1.94 -3.34 3.13
CA LEU A 110 -2.26 -4.34 2.13
C LEU A 110 -2.74 -5.67 2.75
N ARG A 111 -2.13 -6.09 3.87
CA ARG A 111 -2.57 -7.28 4.62
C ARG A 111 -3.99 -7.11 5.14
N VAL A 112 -4.31 -5.97 5.74
CA VAL A 112 -5.69 -5.66 6.19
C VAL A 112 -6.65 -5.67 5.00
N GLY A 113 -6.26 -5.09 3.87
CA GLY A 113 -7.06 -5.10 2.64
C GLY A 113 -7.33 -6.51 2.12
N ARG A 114 -6.30 -7.33 2.03
CA ARG A 114 -6.42 -8.73 1.62
C ARG A 114 -7.37 -9.52 2.51
N ASP A 115 -7.21 -9.41 3.83
CA ASP A 115 -8.02 -10.15 4.79
C ASP A 115 -9.49 -9.71 4.70
N ARG A 116 -9.77 -8.40 4.60
CA ARG A 116 -11.12 -7.85 4.38
C ARG A 116 -11.76 -8.29 3.06
N LEU A 117 -10.97 -8.43 2.01
CA LEU A 117 -11.46 -8.94 0.73
C LEU A 117 -11.80 -10.43 0.83
N ALA A 118 -10.93 -11.22 1.46
CA ALA A 118 -11.16 -12.64 1.71
C ALA A 118 -12.41 -12.88 2.57
N ASP A 119 -12.61 -12.11 3.65
CA ASP A 119 -13.81 -12.16 4.50
C ASP A 119 -15.09 -11.81 3.72
N ALA A 120 -14.96 -10.99 2.68
CA ALA A 120 -16.06 -10.68 1.77
C ALA A 120 -16.27 -11.70 0.65
N GLY A 121 -15.54 -12.80 0.67
CA GLY A 121 -15.60 -13.87 -0.37
C GLY A 121 -14.95 -13.45 -1.69
N GLN A 122 -14.05 -12.46 -1.68
CA GLN A 122 -13.38 -11.98 -2.89
C GLN A 122 -11.88 -12.29 -2.81
N LEU A 123 -11.41 -13.17 -3.66
CA LEU A 123 -9.98 -13.49 -3.79
C LEU A 123 -9.34 -12.54 -4.79
N VAL A 124 -8.84 -11.42 -4.26
CA VAL A 124 -8.14 -10.38 -5.03
C VAL A 124 -6.64 -10.53 -4.84
N PRO A 125 -5.85 -10.76 -5.90
CA PRO A 125 -4.40 -10.73 -5.83
C PRO A 125 -3.88 -9.42 -5.25
N THR A 126 -2.88 -9.50 -4.38
CA THR A 126 -2.26 -8.34 -3.75
C THR A 126 -0.75 -8.33 -3.98
N ALA A 127 -0.17 -7.14 -4.22
CA ALA A 127 1.27 -6.98 -4.36
C ALA A 127 1.77 -5.71 -3.68
N VAL A 128 2.86 -5.86 -2.90
CA VAL A 128 3.59 -4.72 -2.38
C VAL A 128 4.45 -4.18 -3.51
N CYS A 129 4.18 -2.96 -3.95
CA CYS A 129 4.99 -2.32 -4.99
C CYS A 129 4.94 -0.80 -4.90
N ASP A 130 5.96 -0.19 -5.47
CA ASP A 130 5.99 1.25 -5.70
C ASP A 130 5.11 1.59 -6.91
N ALA A 131 4.21 2.55 -6.73
CA ALA A 131 3.33 3.04 -7.78
C ALA A 131 4.09 3.69 -8.95
N GLU A 132 5.32 4.14 -8.72
CA GLU A 132 6.21 4.71 -9.75
C GLU A 132 7.00 3.63 -10.51
N ARG A 133 6.95 2.35 -10.07
CA ARG A 133 7.67 1.20 -10.65
C ARG A 133 6.81 -0.05 -10.61
N LEU A 134 5.73 -0.05 -11.35
CA LEU A 134 4.76 -1.15 -11.36
C LEU A 134 5.35 -2.41 -12.00
N PRO A 135 5.23 -3.58 -11.36
CA PRO A 135 5.77 -4.84 -11.88
C PRO A 135 4.83 -5.53 -12.89
N PHE A 136 4.10 -4.76 -13.67
CA PHE A 136 3.14 -5.28 -14.64
C PHE A 136 3.52 -4.89 -16.07
N PRO A 137 3.21 -5.71 -17.06
CA PRO A 137 3.39 -5.34 -18.48
C PRO A 137 2.52 -4.14 -18.85
N SER A 138 3.06 -3.29 -19.74
CA SER A 138 2.28 -2.16 -20.28
C SER A 138 1.02 -2.65 -21.00
N GLY A 139 -0.08 -1.95 -20.78
CA GLY A 139 -1.37 -2.29 -21.40
C GLY A 139 -2.05 -3.56 -20.86
N TYR A 140 -1.58 -4.10 -19.74
CA TYR A 140 -2.18 -5.31 -19.15
C TYR A 140 -3.58 -5.06 -18.57
N PHE A 141 -3.82 -3.89 -18.01
CA PHE A 141 -5.08 -3.56 -17.36
C PHE A 141 -5.98 -2.68 -18.24
N ASP A 142 -7.29 -2.96 -18.22
CA ASP A 142 -8.29 -2.14 -18.87
C ASP A 142 -8.58 -0.85 -18.10
N ARG A 143 -8.38 -0.89 -16.78
CA ARG A 143 -8.57 0.25 -15.87
C ARG A 143 -7.50 0.28 -14.79
N VAL A 144 -7.02 1.48 -14.52
CA VAL A 144 -6.12 1.76 -13.41
C VAL A 144 -6.77 2.81 -12.53
N SER A 145 -6.79 2.56 -11.24
CA SER A 145 -7.32 3.47 -10.21
C SER A 145 -6.20 3.86 -9.25
N VAL A 146 -6.16 5.13 -8.91
CA VAL A 146 -5.37 5.66 -7.81
C VAL A 146 -6.22 6.68 -7.04
N ALA A 147 -6.63 6.32 -5.84
CA ALA A 147 -7.40 7.23 -4.99
C ALA A 147 -6.56 7.63 -3.79
N PHE A 148 -6.50 8.93 -3.50
CA PHE A 148 -5.79 9.52 -2.36
C PHE A 148 -4.27 9.28 -2.30
N GLY A 149 -3.73 8.28 -2.99
CA GLY A 149 -2.29 7.95 -3.04
C GLY A 149 -1.47 8.91 -3.89
N LEU A 150 -2.06 9.50 -4.93
CA LEU A 150 -1.36 10.33 -5.91
C LEU A 150 -0.58 11.51 -5.31
N ARG A 151 -1.08 12.09 -4.22
CA ARG A 151 -0.42 13.21 -3.52
C ARG A 151 0.94 12.82 -2.92
N ASN A 152 1.14 11.53 -2.65
CA ASN A 152 2.35 11.00 -2.02
C ASN A 152 3.40 10.55 -3.03
N MET A 153 3.08 10.58 -4.33
CA MET A 153 4.00 10.19 -5.41
C MET A 153 4.90 11.35 -5.79
N THR A 154 6.18 11.08 -5.96
CA THR A 154 7.19 12.07 -6.33
C THR A 154 7.17 12.34 -7.83
N HIS A 155 7.14 11.27 -8.64
CA HIS A 155 7.17 11.32 -10.10
C HIS A 155 5.81 10.93 -10.72
N LYS A 156 4.82 11.80 -10.56
CA LYS A 156 3.42 11.53 -10.97
C LYS A 156 3.25 11.14 -12.43
N VAL A 157 4.12 11.65 -13.32
CA VAL A 157 4.05 11.37 -14.76
C VAL A 157 4.29 9.89 -15.05
N VAL A 158 5.17 9.23 -14.32
CA VAL A 158 5.49 7.81 -14.54
C VAL A 158 4.27 6.93 -14.27
N SER A 159 3.44 7.27 -13.29
CA SER A 159 2.24 6.51 -12.94
C SER A 159 1.12 6.56 -13.99
N TYR A 160 1.19 7.49 -14.95
CA TYR A 160 0.18 7.63 -16.02
C TYR A 160 0.58 6.96 -17.34
N THR A 161 1.84 6.49 -17.46
CA THR A 161 2.39 6.00 -18.74
C THR A 161 2.54 4.48 -18.83
N HIS A 162 2.06 3.75 -17.83
CA HIS A 162 2.10 2.28 -17.80
C HIS A 162 0.78 1.62 -18.18
#